data_db1cb1fa7ab20ea9b141e32ffc25f210
#
_entry.id   db1cb1fa7ab20ea9b141e32ffc25f210
#
_cell.length_a   1.000
_cell.length_b   1.000
_cell.length_c   1.000
_cell.angle_alpha   90.00
_cell.angle_beta   90.00
_cell.angle_gamma   90.00
#
_symmetry.space_group_name_H-M   'P 1'
#
loop_
_entity.id
_entity.type
_entity.pdbx_description
1 polymer ?
#
loop_
_entity_poly.entity_id
_entity_poly.type
_entity_poly.pdbx_seq_one_letter_code
_entity_poly.pdbx_strand_id
1 'polypeptide(L)'
;MCGIAGIFNIKIQSRELRNKALRMARKIRHRGPDWSGMYCGGSAILAHERLSIVDPQSGGQPLYSSDRKQVLAVNGEIYNHRDIRAQYAGRYEFWTGSDCEVILALYRDKGIHFLEELNGIFAFALYDEEKDEYLIARDPIGVIPLYIGKDAEGHVYFGSELKALEGFCDEYEPFLPGHYYHSKEGTMKRWYTRDWMEYKEENDKQADSRSPTRQIQDALENAVHRQLMSDVPYGVLLSGGLDSSVISAIAKKYAAKRIETDGASDAWWPQLHSFAIGLKGAPDLIKAREVAEYIGTVHHEINYTLQEGLDAIRDVIYFIETYDVTTVRASTPMYLLARVIKSMGIKMVLSGEGADEIFGGYLYFHKAPDARAFHEETVRKLSKLHLYDCLRANKSLAAWGVEGRVPFLDKEFLDVAMQLDPEIKMAPGKVIEKKVLREAFADMLPSGIAWRQKEQFSDGVGYSWIDTLKKITATAVSDEQMAHAAERFPIHTPMNKEEYYYRSIFEEHFPSESAARSVPSIPSVACSTAEALAWDTAFKNLNDPSGRAVKGVHEEAY
;
A
#
# COMPACT_ATOMS: atom_id res chain seq x y z
N MET A 1 4.86 0.28 10.30
CA MET A 1 4.34 1.56 9.76
C MET A 1 3.88 2.44 10.89
N CYS A 2 4.42 3.66 10.92
CA CYS A 2 4.10 4.65 11.91
C CYS A 2 2.72 5.31 11.69
N GLY A 3 2.34 6.23 12.54
CA GLY A 3 1.22 7.14 12.36
C GLY A 3 1.67 8.57 12.56
N ILE A 4 1.27 9.48 11.67
CA ILE A 4 1.48 10.91 11.82
C ILE A 4 0.15 11.64 11.81
N ALA A 5 0.05 12.70 12.61
CA ALA A 5 -1.08 13.63 12.60
C ALA A 5 -0.61 15.00 13.05
N GLY A 6 -1.30 16.05 12.62
CA GLY A 6 -0.94 17.39 13.10
C GLY A 6 -1.80 18.49 12.54
N ILE A 7 -1.45 19.70 12.95
CA ILE A 7 -2.18 20.93 12.65
C ILE A 7 -1.14 22.01 12.31
N PHE A 8 -1.34 22.66 11.18
CA PHE A 8 -0.56 23.80 10.73
C PHE A 8 -1.41 25.07 10.64
N ASN A 9 -0.77 26.18 10.37
CA ASN A 9 -1.40 27.50 10.20
C ASN A 9 -2.02 28.02 11.52
N ILE A 10 -1.44 27.64 12.65
CA ILE A 10 -1.93 28.02 13.98
C ILE A 10 -1.47 29.46 14.27
N LYS A 11 -2.42 30.37 14.40
CA LYS A 11 -2.13 31.77 14.73
C LYS A 11 -1.79 31.95 16.21
N ILE A 12 -2.47 31.24 17.07
CA ILE A 12 -2.29 31.29 18.52
C ILE A 12 -2.32 29.86 19.08
N GLN A 13 -1.20 29.43 19.64
CA GLN A 13 -1.12 28.13 20.32
C GLN A 13 -2.05 28.07 21.51
N SER A 14 -2.88 27.03 21.58
CA SER A 14 -3.82 26.84 22.67
C SER A 14 -3.74 25.43 23.27
N ARG A 15 -4.19 25.29 24.52
CA ARG A 15 -4.35 23.97 25.13
C ARG A 15 -5.38 23.10 24.38
N GLU A 16 -6.37 23.74 23.81
CA GLU A 16 -7.42 23.06 23.05
C GLU A 16 -6.87 22.41 21.78
N LEU A 17 -6.09 23.14 20.96
CA LEU A 17 -5.44 22.61 19.77
C LEU A 17 -4.45 21.48 20.09
N ARG A 18 -3.69 21.60 21.20
CA ARG A 18 -2.83 20.50 21.68
C ARG A 18 -3.62 19.25 22.03
N ASN A 19 -4.73 19.40 22.77
CA ASN A 19 -5.61 18.30 23.12
C ASN A 19 -6.29 17.70 21.88
N LYS A 20 -6.63 18.52 20.89
CA LYS A 20 -7.17 18.09 19.61
C LYS A 20 -6.17 17.19 18.88
N ALA A 21 -4.92 17.65 18.70
CA ALA A 21 -3.85 16.88 18.08
C ALA A 21 -3.54 15.56 18.84
N LEU A 22 -3.55 15.57 20.17
CA LEU A 22 -3.42 14.35 20.98
C LEU A 22 -4.55 13.35 20.73
N ARG A 23 -5.80 13.83 20.59
CA ARG A 23 -6.93 12.95 20.24
C ARG A 23 -6.82 12.38 18.85
N MET A 24 -6.37 13.17 17.87
CA MET A 24 -6.06 12.71 16.50
C MET A 24 -5.00 11.60 16.54
N ALA A 25 -3.87 11.81 17.22
CA ALA A 25 -2.80 10.82 17.36
C ALA A 25 -3.30 9.52 18.01
N ARG A 26 -4.12 9.59 19.05
CA ARG A 26 -4.71 8.41 19.70
C ARG A 26 -5.54 7.54 18.75
N LYS A 27 -6.21 8.13 17.76
CA LYS A 27 -6.98 7.39 16.76
C LYS A 27 -6.11 6.49 15.86
N ILE A 28 -4.82 6.81 15.73
CA ILE A 28 -3.86 6.08 14.88
C ILE A 28 -2.75 5.37 15.68
N ARG A 29 -2.90 5.26 17.01
CA ARG A 29 -1.92 4.64 17.89
C ARG A 29 -1.63 3.16 17.54
N HIS A 30 -2.61 2.45 17.02
CA HIS A 30 -2.46 1.06 16.59
C HIS A 30 -1.37 0.88 15.54
N ARG A 31 -1.11 1.90 14.71
CA ARG A 31 -0.07 1.87 13.67
C ARG A 31 1.34 1.83 14.28
N GLY A 32 1.55 2.57 15.35
CA GLY A 32 2.85 2.73 16.00
C GLY A 32 2.77 2.64 17.52
N PRO A 33 2.64 1.41 18.07
CA PRO A 33 2.42 1.23 19.49
C PRO A 33 3.66 1.38 20.38
N ASP A 34 4.86 1.50 19.77
CA ASP A 34 6.12 1.44 20.52
C ASP A 34 6.46 2.77 21.22
N TRP A 35 6.14 3.91 20.59
CA TRP A 35 6.47 5.23 21.09
C TRP A 35 5.52 6.30 20.58
N SER A 36 5.32 7.37 21.37
CA SER A 36 4.59 8.58 20.96
C SER A 36 5.44 9.81 21.18
N GLY A 37 5.47 10.69 20.20
CA GLY A 37 6.13 11.98 20.28
C GLY A 37 5.26 13.12 19.78
N MET A 38 5.51 14.33 20.28
CA MET A 38 4.78 15.52 19.86
C MET A 38 5.69 16.74 19.88
N TYR A 39 5.59 17.54 18.83
CA TYR A 39 6.10 18.91 18.77
C TYR A 39 4.95 19.89 18.85
N CYS A 40 5.12 20.96 19.62
CA CYS A 40 4.20 22.09 19.70
C CYS A 40 5.02 23.38 19.74
N GLY A 41 5.03 24.13 18.66
CA GLY A 41 5.79 25.37 18.55
C GLY A 41 5.42 26.13 17.28
N GLY A 42 5.73 27.44 17.26
CA GLY A 42 5.40 28.30 16.13
C GLY A 42 3.92 28.17 15.72
N SER A 43 3.69 28.02 14.42
CA SER A 43 2.36 27.81 13.84
C SER A 43 2.01 26.33 13.62
N ALA A 44 2.72 25.36 14.28
CA ALA A 44 2.60 23.94 14.04
C ALA A 44 2.42 23.09 15.30
N ILE A 45 1.68 22.00 15.17
CA ILE A 45 1.66 20.85 16.08
C ILE A 45 1.83 19.60 15.24
N LEU A 46 2.87 18.80 15.51
CA LEU A 46 3.13 17.53 14.87
C LEU A 46 3.11 16.43 15.92
N ALA A 47 2.35 15.36 15.66
CA ALA A 47 2.30 14.18 16.52
C ALA A 47 2.71 12.95 15.72
N HIS A 48 3.42 12.04 16.38
CA HIS A 48 3.95 10.81 15.79
C HIS A 48 3.68 9.62 16.71
N GLU A 49 3.14 8.55 16.14
CA GLU A 49 2.99 7.24 16.77
C GLU A 49 3.96 6.28 16.07
N ARG A 50 4.96 5.77 16.79
CA ARG A 50 6.10 5.06 16.20
C ARG A 50 5.95 3.55 16.25
N LEU A 51 6.17 2.89 15.11
CA LEU A 51 6.58 1.49 15.00
C LEU A 51 8.09 1.45 14.75
N SER A 52 8.87 0.98 15.71
CA SER A 52 10.33 0.99 15.66
C SER A 52 10.83 -0.19 14.83
N ILE A 53 11.31 0.06 13.62
CA ILE A 53 11.87 -0.94 12.68
C ILE A 53 13.32 -0.62 12.41
N VAL A 54 13.64 0.59 11.94
CA VAL A 54 15.00 1.10 11.76
C VAL A 54 15.35 2.00 12.93
N ASP A 55 16.55 1.84 13.48
CA ASP A 55 17.05 2.57 14.64
C ASP A 55 16.09 2.60 15.85
N PRO A 56 15.78 1.46 16.47
CA PRO A 56 14.85 1.43 17.59
C PRO A 56 15.28 2.31 18.78
N GLN A 57 16.57 2.58 18.92
CA GLN A 57 17.13 3.25 20.09
C GLN A 57 17.11 4.77 19.99
N SER A 58 17.57 5.38 18.88
CA SER A 58 17.72 6.83 18.76
C SER A 58 16.74 7.51 17.81
N GLY A 59 16.05 6.76 16.94
CA GLY A 59 15.14 7.30 15.92
C GLY A 59 13.78 7.76 16.43
N GLY A 60 13.68 8.28 17.67
CA GLY A 60 12.45 8.86 18.22
C GLY A 60 11.98 10.06 17.38
N GLN A 61 10.67 10.09 17.05
CA GLN A 61 10.08 11.16 16.24
C GLN A 61 9.09 12.01 17.06
N PRO A 62 8.84 13.28 16.68
CA PRO A 62 9.38 14.00 15.52
C PRO A 62 10.91 14.16 15.54
N LEU A 63 11.53 14.10 14.34
CA LEU A 63 12.96 14.32 14.14
C LEU A 63 13.25 15.81 14.04
N TYR A 64 14.48 16.21 14.38
CA TYR A 64 14.93 17.59 14.35
C TYR A 64 16.21 17.72 13.52
N SER A 65 16.33 18.84 12.80
CA SER A 65 17.62 19.23 12.22
C SER A 65 18.65 19.51 13.31
N SER A 66 19.94 19.48 12.96
CA SER A 66 21.05 19.70 13.91
C SER A 66 20.97 21.05 14.64
N ASP A 67 20.40 22.08 14.02
CA ASP A 67 20.16 23.40 14.61
C ASP A 67 18.74 23.53 15.26
N ARG A 68 17.95 22.46 15.22
CA ARG A 68 16.57 22.38 15.72
C ARG A 68 15.56 23.34 15.08
N LYS A 69 15.86 23.88 13.92
CA LYS A 69 14.97 24.81 13.22
C LYS A 69 13.93 24.09 12.34
N GLN A 70 14.24 22.88 11.87
CA GLN A 70 13.31 22.06 11.14
C GLN A 70 12.86 20.87 11.99
N VAL A 71 11.55 20.58 11.92
CA VAL A 71 10.91 19.47 12.63
C VAL A 71 10.18 18.60 11.63
N LEU A 72 10.34 17.28 11.75
CA LEU A 72 9.86 16.32 10.78
C LEU A 72 9.12 15.16 11.44
N ALA A 73 7.91 14.88 10.99
CA ALA A 73 7.17 13.67 11.32
C ALA A 73 6.98 12.82 10.05
N VAL A 74 7.47 11.58 10.06
CA VAL A 74 7.43 10.67 8.91
C VAL A 74 6.75 9.36 9.28
N ASN A 75 5.86 8.89 8.41
CA ASN A 75 5.38 7.52 8.38
C ASN A 75 5.93 6.89 7.10
N GLY A 76 6.88 5.97 7.20
CA GLY A 76 7.49 5.30 6.06
C GLY A 76 8.97 4.99 6.25
N GLU A 77 9.60 4.61 5.15
CA GLU A 77 10.99 4.18 5.08
C GLU A 77 11.67 4.80 3.84
N ILE A 78 12.91 5.25 3.99
CA ILE A 78 13.74 5.79 2.90
C ILE A 78 14.84 4.80 2.58
N TYR A 79 14.66 4.03 1.53
CA TYR A 79 15.51 2.88 1.20
C TYR A 79 16.93 3.27 0.75
N ASN A 80 17.11 4.44 0.14
CA ASN A 80 18.42 4.93 -0.30
C ASN A 80 19.09 5.88 0.72
N HIS A 81 18.67 5.84 1.99
CA HIS A 81 19.19 6.74 3.03
C HIS A 81 20.71 6.65 3.23
N ARG A 82 21.30 5.47 3.02
CA ARG A 82 22.77 5.27 3.19
C ARG A 82 23.57 6.06 2.16
N ASP A 83 23.14 6.03 0.91
CA ASP A 83 23.78 6.78 -0.18
C ASP A 83 23.65 8.29 0.06
N ILE A 84 22.46 8.74 0.50
CA ILE A 84 22.24 10.13 0.85
C ILE A 84 23.13 10.53 2.05
N ARG A 85 23.21 9.72 3.11
CA ARG A 85 24.10 10.00 4.24
C ARG A 85 25.56 10.10 3.82
N ALA A 86 26.01 9.25 2.90
CA ALA A 86 27.38 9.30 2.37
C ALA A 86 27.65 10.61 1.59
N GLN A 87 26.67 11.10 0.81
CA GLN A 87 26.76 12.37 0.08
C GLN A 87 26.83 13.59 1.02
N TYR A 88 26.23 13.51 2.19
CA TYR A 88 26.22 14.58 3.19
C TYR A 88 27.26 14.43 4.29
N ALA A 89 28.16 13.44 4.20
CA ALA A 89 29.24 13.26 5.16
C ALA A 89 30.12 14.53 5.26
N GLY A 90 30.28 15.06 6.48
CA GLY A 90 30.99 16.30 6.75
C GLY A 90 30.25 17.60 6.36
N ARG A 91 29.06 17.51 5.78
CA ARG A 91 28.20 18.66 5.40
C ARG A 91 26.97 18.80 6.28
N TYR A 92 26.47 17.69 6.81
CA TYR A 92 25.33 17.63 7.72
C TYR A 92 25.63 16.68 8.88
N GLU A 93 25.28 17.08 10.10
CA GLU A 93 25.44 16.27 11.31
C GLU A 93 24.13 15.52 11.57
N PHE A 94 24.15 14.20 11.37
CA PHE A 94 23.03 13.32 11.69
C PHE A 94 23.04 12.94 13.17
N TRP A 95 21.92 13.11 13.85
CA TRP A 95 21.80 12.84 15.28
C TRP A 95 21.25 11.46 15.61
N THR A 96 20.58 10.83 14.65
CA THR A 96 19.98 9.51 14.79
C THR A 96 20.48 8.56 13.73
N GLY A 97 20.23 7.25 13.93
CA GLY A 97 20.40 6.24 12.88
C GLY A 97 19.18 6.10 11.97
N SER A 98 18.09 6.87 12.22
CA SER A 98 16.87 6.79 11.41
C SER A 98 17.15 7.09 9.94
N ASP A 99 16.66 6.23 9.07
CA ASP A 99 16.65 6.42 7.62
C ASP A 99 15.96 7.72 7.20
N CYS A 100 14.90 8.10 7.91
CA CYS A 100 14.09 9.27 7.59
C CYS A 100 14.77 10.62 7.89
N GLU A 101 15.82 10.65 8.70
CA GLU A 101 16.52 11.90 9.02
C GLU A 101 17.17 12.56 7.79
N VAL A 102 17.45 11.79 6.75
CA VAL A 102 18.03 12.33 5.49
C VAL A 102 17.12 13.36 4.82
N ILE A 103 15.81 13.31 5.07
CA ILE A 103 14.85 14.30 4.58
C ILE A 103 15.20 15.71 5.06
N LEU A 104 15.65 15.85 6.31
CA LEU A 104 16.05 17.14 6.88
C LEU A 104 17.32 17.69 6.22
N ALA A 105 18.32 16.82 5.96
CA ALA A 105 19.54 17.20 5.27
C ALA A 105 19.27 17.67 3.83
N LEU A 106 18.44 16.91 3.11
CA LEU A 106 18.03 17.22 1.74
C LEU A 106 17.20 18.52 1.66
N TYR A 107 16.22 18.68 2.53
CA TYR A 107 15.39 19.89 2.57
C TYR A 107 16.23 21.16 2.83
N ARG A 108 17.18 21.07 3.74
CA ARG A 108 18.08 22.19 4.07
C ARG A 108 18.94 22.60 2.87
N ASP A 109 19.41 21.65 2.07
CA ASP A 109 20.28 21.91 0.91
C ASP A 109 19.49 22.35 -0.34
N LYS A 110 18.33 21.74 -0.61
CA LYS A 110 17.61 21.83 -1.89
C LYS A 110 16.19 22.39 -1.81
N GLY A 111 15.72 22.71 -0.62
CA GLY A 111 14.31 23.10 -0.41
C GLY A 111 13.37 21.98 -0.82
N ILE A 112 12.29 22.30 -1.56
CA ILE A 112 11.29 21.31 -2.00
C ILE A 112 11.76 20.40 -3.15
N HIS A 113 12.87 20.75 -3.82
CA HIS A 113 13.33 20.05 -5.03
C HIS A 113 14.00 18.71 -4.76
N PHE A 114 14.17 18.33 -3.50
CA PHE A 114 14.81 17.07 -3.12
C PHE A 114 13.92 15.82 -3.30
N LEU A 115 12.60 15.98 -3.42
CA LEU A 115 11.64 14.87 -3.39
C LEU A 115 11.95 13.77 -4.41
N GLU A 116 12.46 14.15 -5.60
CA GLU A 116 12.87 13.19 -6.64
C GLU A 116 14.05 12.29 -6.22
N GLU A 117 14.86 12.71 -5.27
CA GLU A 117 16.01 11.93 -4.82
C GLU A 117 15.66 10.82 -3.85
N LEU A 118 14.46 10.89 -3.25
CA LEU A 118 14.00 9.86 -2.34
C LEU A 118 13.59 8.59 -3.10
N ASN A 119 14.12 7.44 -2.67
CA ASN A 119 13.57 6.14 -2.99
C ASN A 119 13.05 5.52 -1.69
N GLY A 120 11.73 5.34 -1.60
CA GLY A 120 11.09 4.86 -0.38
C GLY A 120 9.57 4.85 -0.49
N ILE A 121 8.96 4.36 0.56
CA ILE A 121 7.52 4.48 0.82
C ILE A 121 7.35 5.47 1.97
N PHE A 122 6.65 6.56 1.76
CA PHE A 122 6.56 7.61 2.78
C PHE A 122 5.35 8.53 2.66
N ALA A 123 4.96 9.05 3.82
CA ALA A 123 4.17 10.25 3.96
C ALA A 123 4.78 11.05 5.11
N PHE A 124 5.06 12.31 4.90
CA PHE A 124 5.67 13.15 5.93
C PHE A 124 5.09 14.55 5.98
N ALA A 125 5.28 15.17 7.15
CA ALA A 125 5.03 16.58 7.39
C ALA A 125 6.28 17.19 8.03
N LEU A 126 6.82 18.23 7.39
CA LEU A 126 7.97 19.00 7.82
C LEU A 126 7.55 20.43 8.14
N TYR A 127 8.02 20.96 9.25
CA TYR A 127 7.85 22.36 9.64
C TYR A 127 9.21 23.04 9.77
N ASP A 128 9.39 24.16 9.05
CA ASP A 128 10.55 25.02 9.13
C ASP A 128 10.20 26.23 10.03
N GLU A 129 10.66 26.20 11.28
CA GLU A 129 10.33 27.23 12.29
C GLU A 129 10.95 28.59 11.96
N GLU A 130 12.12 28.61 11.27
CA GLU A 130 12.79 29.85 10.91
C GLU A 130 12.04 30.61 9.81
N LYS A 131 11.45 29.89 8.87
CA LYS A 131 10.68 30.47 7.76
C LYS A 131 9.18 30.56 8.05
N ASP A 132 8.72 29.92 9.12
CA ASP A 132 7.30 29.66 9.41
C ASP A 132 6.56 29.03 8.23
N GLU A 133 7.18 27.97 7.64
CA GLU A 133 6.68 27.26 6.48
C GLU A 133 6.53 25.78 6.77
N TYR A 134 5.63 25.13 6.07
CA TYR A 134 5.50 23.69 6.16
C TYR A 134 5.38 23.01 4.78
N LEU A 135 5.85 21.77 4.74
CA LEU A 135 5.81 20.89 3.59
C LEU A 135 5.20 19.56 3.99
N ILE A 136 4.16 19.14 3.28
CA ILE A 136 3.57 17.80 3.37
C ILE A 136 3.85 17.09 2.04
N ALA A 137 4.29 15.84 2.07
CA ALA A 137 4.53 15.07 0.83
C ALA A 137 4.21 13.59 1.01
N ARG A 138 3.90 12.92 -0.10
CA ARG A 138 3.55 11.51 -0.15
C ARG A 138 4.30 10.80 -1.28
N ASP A 139 4.64 9.53 -1.06
CA ASP A 139 5.37 8.68 -2.01
C ASP A 139 4.70 8.57 -3.40
N PRO A 140 5.45 8.12 -4.44
CA PRO A 140 5.00 8.11 -5.83
C PRO A 140 3.66 7.41 -6.09
N ILE A 141 3.39 6.31 -5.41
CA ILE A 141 2.21 5.45 -5.64
C ILE A 141 1.17 5.59 -4.51
N GLY A 142 1.57 6.21 -3.39
CA GLY A 142 0.72 6.34 -2.21
C GLY A 142 0.58 5.03 -1.44
N VAL A 143 1.67 4.27 -1.33
CA VAL A 143 1.74 3.06 -0.50
C VAL A 143 1.44 3.42 0.96
N ILE A 144 1.98 4.55 1.41
CA ILE A 144 1.67 5.09 2.74
C ILE A 144 0.41 5.98 2.65
N PRO A 145 -0.63 5.71 3.45
CA PRO A 145 -1.82 6.53 3.46
C PRO A 145 -1.57 7.91 4.09
N LEU A 146 -2.23 8.92 3.54
CA LEU A 146 -2.21 10.28 4.05
C LEU A 146 -3.51 11.00 3.64
N TYR A 147 -4.01 11.84 4.54
CA TYR A 147 -5.17 12.70 4.34
C TYR A 147 -4.82 14.13 4.73
N ILE A 148 -5.47 15.09 4.10
CA ILE A 148 -5.35 16.53 4.39
C ILE A 148 -6.74 17.12 4.59
N GLY A 149 -6.88 18.04 5.53
CA GLY A 149 -8.16 18.70 5.82
C GLY A 149 -7.99 20.15 6.26
N LYS A 150 -9.11 20.85 6.35
CA LYS A 150 -9.15 22.26 6.77
C LYS A 150 -10.35 22.51 7.70
N ASP A 151 -10.24 23.55 8.54
CA ASP A 151 -11.35 24.08 9.29
C ASP A 151 -11.67 25.53 8.88
N ALA A 152 -12.78 26.06 9.38
CA ALA A 152 -13.23 27.42 9.12
C ALA A 152 -12.27 28.51 9.61
N GLU A 153 -11.38 28.19 10.54
CA GLU A 153 -10.34 29.09 11.06
C GLU A 153 -9.10 29.16 10.16
N GLY A 154 -9.05 28.28 9.15
CA GLY A 154 -7.96 28.20 8.18
C GLY A 154 -6.77 27.34 8.65
N HIS A 155 -6.95 26.56 9.72
CA HIS A 155 -5.95 25.56 10.09
C HIS A 155 -5.92 24.44 9.04
N VAL A 156 -4.74 23.91 8.79
CA VAL A 156 -4.52 22.77 7.90
C VAL A 156 -4.21 21.53 8.73
N TYR A 157 -5.03 20.51 8.59
CA TYR A 157 -4.92 19.24 9.28
C TYR A 157 -4.29 18.19 8.38
N PHE A 158 -3.51 17.29 8.94
CA PHE A 158 -3.06 16.10 8.23
C PHE A 158 -3.10 14.88 9.14
N GLY A 159 -3.24 13.69 8.55
CA GLY A 159 -3.26 12.44 9.29
C GLY A 159 -3.02 11.24 8.40
N SER A 160 -2.36 10.22 8.93
CA SER A 160 -2.11 8.96 8.23
C SER A 160 -3.39 8.21 7.86
N GLU A 161 -4.43 8.37 8.65
CA GLU A 161 -5.72 7.72 8.44
C GLU A 161 -6.87 8.71 8.56
N LEU A 162 -7.96 8.43 7.85
CA LEU A 162 -9.18 9.23 7.81
C LEU A 162 -9.73 9.50 9.22
N LYS A 163 -9.73 8.47 10.10
CA LYS A 163 -10.22 8.58 11.48
C LYS A 163 -9.48 9.61 12.32
N ALA A 164 -8.27 10.01 11.92
CA ALA A 164 -7.53 11.09 12.58
C ALA A 164 -8.06 12.48 12.24
N LEU A 165 -8.87 12.60 11.18
CA LEU A 165 -9.45 13.86 10.73
C LEU A 165 -10.96 13.92 10.98
N GLU A 166 -11.64 12.77 10.98
CA GLU A 166 -13.09 12.67 11.21
C GLU A 166 -13.49 13.29 12.54
N GLY A 167 -14.30 14.35 12.46
CA GLY A 167 -14.78 15.13 13.61
C GLY A 167 -13.71 16.07 14.24
N PHE A 168 -12.58 16.27 13.55
CA PHE A 168 -11.53 17.19 13.98
C PHE A 168 -11.36 18.42 13.08
N CYS A 169 -11.76 18.34 11.83
CA CYS A 169 -11.80 19.45 10.86
C CYS A 169 -13.11 19.41 10.09
N ASP A 170 -13.41 20.47 9.32
CA ASP A 170 -14.70 20.62 8.63
C ASP A 170 -14.77 19.83 7.34
N GLU A 171 -13.66 19.79 6.60
CA GLU A 171 -13.52 19.04 5.36
C GLU A 171 -12.14 18.38 5.25
N TYR A 172 -12.09 17.25 4.60
CA TYR A 172 -10.81 16.56 4.31
C TYR A 172 -10.95 15.65 3.07
N GLU A 173 -9.79 15.33 2.51
CA GLU A 173 -9.65 14.47 1.34
C GLU A 173 -8.40 13.59 1.43
N PRO A 174 -8.31 12.49 0.65
CA PRO A 174 -7.07 11.75 0.48
C PRO A 174 -5.98 12.63 -0.14
N PHE A 175 -4.78 12.62 0.44
CA PHE A 175 -3.62 13.28 -0.15
C PHE A 175 -3.14 12.47 -1.37
N LEU A 176 -3.00 13.12 -2.51
CA LEU A 176 -2.68 12.42 -3.77
C LEU A 176 -1.26 11.82 -3.79
N PRO A 177 -1.09 10.62 -4.37
CA PRO A 177 0.24 10.01 -4.58
C PRO A 177 1.15 10.88 -5.43
N GLY A 178 2.45 10.91 -5.10
CA GLY A 178 3.43 11.68 -5.87
C GLY A 178 3.20 13.18 -5.86
N HIS A 179 2.50 13.69 -4.82
CA HIS A 179 2.23 15.11 -4.65
C HIS A 179 2.88 15.64 -3.37
N TYR A 180 3.02 16.95 -3.34
CA TYR A 180 3.36 17.72 -2.14
C TYR A 180 2.38 18.89 -1.95
N TYR A 181 2.29 19.39 -0.72
CA TYR A 181 1.61 20.62 -0.36
C TYR A 181 2.60 21.50 0.41
N HIS A 182 2.89 22.67 -0.14
CA HIS A 182 3.76 23.65 0.50
C HIS A 182 2.96 24.89 0.91
N SER A 183 3.18 25.39 2.13
CA SER A 183 2.39 26.47 2.72
C SER A 183 2.35 27.76 1.89
N LYS A 184 3.44 28.11 1.18
CA LYS A 184 3.49 29.27 0.29
C LYS A 184 2.61 29.14 -0.95
N GLU A 185 2.41 27.92 -1.41
CA GLU A 185 1.68 27.66 -2.65
C GLU A 185 0.18 27.43 -2.37
N GLY A 186 -0.14 26.91 -1.18
CA GLY A 186 -1.52 26.70 -0.73
C GLY A 186 -2.33 25.67 -1.51
N THR A 187 -1.68 24.90 -2.40
CA THR A 187 -2.28 23.88 -3.24
C THR A 187 -1.41 22.64 -3.32
N MET A 188 -2.02 21.47 -3.56
CA MET A 188 -1.29 20.25 -3.90
C MET A 188 -0.67 20.38 -5.29
N LYS A 189 0.61 20.00 -5.42
CA LYS A 189 1.34 19.93 -6.69
C LYS A 189 1.99 18.57 -6.86
N ARG A 190 1.99 18.10 -8.10
CA ARG A 190 2.66 16.84 -8.45
C ARG A 190 4.17 17.06 -8.51
N TRP A 191 4.94 16.21 -7.82
CA TRP A 191 6.39 16.18 -7.87
C TRP A 191 6.91 14.95 -8.63
N TYR A 192 6.13 13.86 -8.69
CA TYR A 192 6.52 12.63 -9.37
C TYR A 192 5.86 12.52 -10.73
N THR A 193 6.65 12.61 -11.77
CA THR A 193 6.23 12.43 -13.17
C THR A 193 7.26 11.57 -13.89
N ARG A 194 6.82 10.62 -14.69
CA ARG A 194 7.66 9.71 -15.47
C ARG A 194 7.15 9.60 -16.90
N ASP A 195 8.08 9.40 -17.83
CA ASP A 195 7.76 9.25 -19.24
C ASP A 195 6.82 8.08 -19.53
N TRP A 196 6.92 7.01 -18.76
CA TRP A 196 6.03 5.86 -18.89
C TRP A 196 4.57 6.11 -18.46
N MET A 197 4.26 7.23 -17.84
CA MET A 197 2.87 7.59 -17.49
C MET A 197 2.03 7.94 -18.71
N GLU A 198 2.66 8.20 -19.84
CA GLU A 198 2.01 8.43 -21.13
C GLU A 198 2.49 7.39 -22.15
N TYR A 199 1.53 6.84 -22.91
CA TYR A 199 1.88 5.91 -23.98
C TYR A 199 2.54 6.66 -25.16
N LYS A 200 3.72 6.18 -25.58
CA LYS A 200 4.44 6.70 -26.75
C LYS A 200 4.54 5.59 -27.82
N GLU A 201 4.13 5.89 -29.06
CA GLU A 201 4.18 4.92 -30.19
C GLU A 201 5.60 4.61 -30.63
N GLU A 202 6.47 5.62 -30.65
CA GLU A 202 7.89 5.46 -30.92
C GLU A 202 8.66 5.51 -29.60
N ASN A 203 9.15 4.36 -29.22
CA ASN A 203 10.07 4.29 -28.11
C ASN A 203 11.48 4.68 -28.62
N ASP A 204 11.87 5.93 -28.45
CA ASP A 204 13.28 6.33 -28.33
C ASP A 204 13.85 5.72 -27.03
N LYS A 205 13.77 4.39 -26.95
CA LYS A 205 14.33 3.62 -25.84
C LYS A 205 15.83 3.62 -26.09
N GLN A 206 16.59 4.24 -25.17
CA GLN A 206 17.97 3.81 -24.96
C GLN A 206 17.91 2.29 -24.80
N ALA A 207 18.30 1.57 -25.83
CA ALA A 207 18.20 0.12 -25.87
C ALA A 207 19.16 -0.44 -24.82
N ASP A 208 18.61 -0.82 -23.66
CA ASP A 208 19.34 -1.66 -22.73
C ASP A 208 19.67 -2.97 -23.47
N SER A 209 20.95 -3.32 -23.53
CA SER A 209 21.43 -4.51 -24.23
C SER A 209 20.99 -5.82 -23.56
N ARG A 210 20.48 -5.76 -22.33
CA ARG A 210 19.99 -6.93 -21.59
C ARG A 210 18.60 -7.34 -22.07
N SER A 211 18.28 -8.64 -21.99
CA SER A 211 16.93 -9.15 -22.25
C SER A 211 15.92 -8.55 -21.26
N PRO A 212 14.64 -8.37 -21.65
CA PRO A 212 13.59 -7.91 -20.75
C PRO A 212 13.49 -8.73 -19.44
N THR A 213 13.64 -10.04 -19.52
CA THR A 213 13.65 -10.94 -18.35
C THR A 213 14.80 -10.61 -17.40
N ARG A 214 16.00 -10.32 -17.93
CA ARG A 214 17.16 -9.96 -17.12
C ARG A 214 17.01 -8.59 -16.49
N GLN A 215 16.46 -7.62 -17.20
CA GLN A 215 16.15 -6.30 -16.65
C GLN A 215 15.20 -6.40 -15.45
N ILE A 216 14.10 -7.16 -15.59
CA ILE A 216 13.14 -7.41 -14.52
C ILE A 216 13.77 -8.13 -13.35
N GLN A 217 14.59 -9.16 -13.61
CA GLN A 217 15.27 -9.92 -12.57
C GLN A 217 16.18 -9.03 -11.73
N ASP A 218 17.09 -8.29 -12.37
CA ASP A 218 18.05 -7.42 -11.69
C ASP A 218 17.34 -6.31 -10.90
N ALA A 219 16.32 -5.67 -11.50
CA ALA A 219 15.60 -4.59 -10.86
C ALA A 219 14.78 -5.05 -9.64
N LEU A 220 14.10 -6.21 -9.73
CA LEU A 220 13.30 -6.73 -8.62
C LEU A 220 14.19 -7.29 -7.50
N GLU A 221 15.29 -7.97 -7.82
CA GLU A 221 16.25 -8.39 -6.80
C GLU A 221 16.79 -7.20 -6.02
N ASN A 222 17.15 -6.10 -6.71
CA ASN A 222 17.61 -4.87 -6.07
C ASN A 222 16.51 -4.24 -5.20
N ALA A 223 15.27 -4.19 -5.67
CA ALA A 223 14.14 -3.66 -4.91
C ALA A 223 13.89 -4.46 -3.63
N VAL A 224 13.84 -5.79 -3.73
CA VAL A 224 13.70 -6.66 -2.55
C VAL A 224 14.88 -6.45 -1.60
N HIS A 225 16.10 -6.49 -2.11
CA HIS A 225 17.30 -6.35 -1.28
C HIS A 225 17.28 -5.07 -0.45
N ARG A 226 17.05 -3.90 -1.08
CA ARG A 226 17.01 -2.62 -0.34
C ARG A 226 15.85 -2.55 0.67
N GLN A 227 14.72 -3.22 0.39
CA GLN A 227 13.56 -3.24 1.28
C GLN A 227 13.67 -4.23 2.44
N LEU A 228 14.74 -5.04 2.50
CA LEU A 228 15.02 -5.89 3.67
C LEU A 228 15.69 -5.14 4.82
N MET A 229 16.01 -3.85 4.69
CA MET A 229 16.60 -3.06 5.77
C MET A 229 15.70 -3.10 7.02
N SER A 230 16.24 -3.60 8.14
CA SER A 230 15.49 -3.76 9.39
C SER A 230 16.40 -4.09 10.55
N ASP A 231 16.22 -3.44 11.68
CA ASP A 231 16.86 -3.77 12.96
C ASP A 231 16.00 -4.71 13.83
N VAL A 232 14.86 -5.18 13.29
CA VAL A 232 13.92 -6.07 13.99
C VAL A 232 13.53 -7.26 13.11
N PRO A 233 12.99 -8.34 13.68
CA PRO A 233 12.52 -9.49 12.92
C PRO A 233 11.47 -9.15 11.88
N TYR A 234 11.60 -9.77 10.70
CA TYR A 234 10.67 -9.62 9.57
C TYR A 234 10.33 -10.98 8.93
N GLY A 235 9.30 -10.97 8.09
CA GLY A 235 8.85 -12.13 7.34
C GLY A 235 8.33 -11.78 5.95
N VAL A 236 7.69 -12.75 5.31
CA VAL A 236 7.05 -12.59 3.99
C VAL A 236 5.62 -13.09 4.01
N LEU A 237 4.74 -12.42 3.29
CA LEU A 237 3.40 -12.92 2.98
C LEU A 237 3.50 -13.88 1.80
N LEU A 238 3.04 -15.11 1.95
CA LEU A 238 3.18 -16.17 0.96
C LEU A 238 1.84 -16.85 0.68
N SER A 239 1.15 -16.44 -0.37
CA SER A 239 -0.13 -17.02 -0.79
C SER A 239 0.01 -18.26 -1.70
N GLY A 240 1.24 -18.57 -2.15
CA GLY A 240 1.47 -19.61 -3.15
C GLY A 240 1.14 -19.18 -4.59
N GLY A 241 0.77 -17.92 -4.81
CA GLY A 241 0.72 -17.29 -6.11
C GLY A 241 2.12 -16.88 -6.60
N LEU A 242 2.27 -16.58 -7.90
CA LEU A 242 3.55 -16.21 -8.51
C LEU A 242 4.24 -15.06 -7.75
N ASP A 243 3.52 -13.95 -7.55
CA ASP A 243 4.09 -12.69 -7.05
C ASP A 243 4.68 -12.83 -5.65
N SER A 244 3.88 -13.36 -4.72
CA SER A 244 4.33 -13.62 -3.35
C SER A 244 5.46 -14.64 -3.29
N SER A 245 5.46 -15.63 -4.18
CA SER A 245 6.49 -16.66 -4.25
C SER A 245 7.82 -16.10 -4.76
N VAL A 246 7.80 -15.24 -5.78
CA VAL A 246 8.98 -14.54 -6.30
C VAL A 246 9.61 -13.67 -5.20
N ILE A 247 8.81 -12.81 -4.54
CA ILE A 247 9.30 -11.97 -3.43
C ILE A 247 9.90 -12.82 -2.32
N SER A 248 9.24 -13.91 -1.93
CA SER A 248 9.71 -14.81 -0.87
C SER A 248 11.02 -15.52 -1.24
N ALA A 249 11.16 -15.97 -2.49
CA ALA A 249 12.38 -16.63 -2.98
C ALA A 249 13.57 -15.66 -3.01
N ILE A 250 13.37 -14.42 -3.50
CA ILE A 250 14.42 -13.41 -3.49
C ILE A 250 14.78 -13.02 -2.05
N ALA A 251 13.78 -12.76 -1.19
CA ALA A 251 14.02 -12.42 0.21
C ALA A 251 14.82 -13.51 0.94
N LYS A 252 14.53 -14.79 0.68
CA LYS A 252 15.26 -15.92 1.25
C LYS A 252 16.75 -15.92 0.88
N LYS A 253 17.10 -15.49 -0.33
CA LYS A 253 18.49 -15.39 -0.79
C LYS A 253 19.33 -14.47 0.11
N TYR A 254 18.71 -13.42 0.66
CA TYR A 254 19.41 -12.39 1.44
C TYR A 254 19.14 -12.44 2.95
N ALA A 255 18.11 -13.14 3.41
CA ALA A 255 17.60 -13.07 4.79
C ALA A 255 18.59 -13.52 5.88
N ALA A 256 19.63 -14.28 5.54
CA ALA A 256 20.61 -14.76 6.51
C ALA A 256 21.60 -13.67 7.00
N LYS A 257 21.73 -12.56 6.26
CA LYS A 257 22.68 -11.48 6.52
C LYS A 257 21.97 -10.14 6.68
N ARG A 258 22.57 -9.27 7.49
CA ARG A 258 22.08 -7.90 7.64
C ARG A 258 22.56 -7.04 6.47
N ILE A 259 21.62 -6.34 5.85
CA ILE A 259 21.91 -5.40 4.76
C ILE A 259 22.61 -4.16 5.31
N GLU A 260 22.25 -3.70 6.50
CA GLU A 260 22.81 -2.51 7.15
C GLU A 260 24.32 -2.61 7.43
N THR A 261 24.88 -3.82 7.39
CA THR A 261 26.31 -4.08 7.58
C THR A 261 26.97 -4.62 6.32
N ASP A 262 26.37 -4.43 5.14
CA ASP A 262 26.83 -4.96 3.84
C ASP A 262 27.10 -6.49 3.89
N GLY A 263 26.28 -7.20 4.67
CA GLY A 263 26.41 -8.64 4.88
C GLY A 263 27.55 -9.08 5.82
N ALA A 264 28.20 -8.14 6.49
CA ALA A 264 29.30 -8.46 7.43
C ALA A 264 28.81 -9.15 8.71
N SER A 265 27.55 -8.96 9.10
CA SER A 265 26.94 -9.63 10.26
C SER A 265 25.73 -10.47 9.88
N ASP A 266 25.44 -11.48 10.69
CA ASP A 266 24.23 -12.28 10.56
C ASP A 266 23.01 -11.48 10.93
N ALA A 267 21.87 -11.79 10.29
CA ALA A 267 20.59 -11.22 10.65
C ALA A 267 20.21 -11.62 12.08
N TRP A 268 19.46 -10.74 12.76
CA TRP A 268 18.94 -11.04 14.09
C TRP A 268 18.07 -12.31 14.10
N TRP A 269 17.43 -12.58 12.98
CA TRP A 269 16.60 -13.77 12.75
C TRP A 269 17.00 -14.40 11.41
N PRO A 270 17.97 -15.30 11.38
CA PRO A 270 18.54 -15.82 10.14
C PRO A 270 17.60 -16.75 9.36
N GLN A 271 16.51 -17.18 9.99
CA GLN A 271 15.47 -17.99 9.33
C GLN A 271 14.33 -17.08 8.87
N LEU A 272 14.08 -17.05 7.58
CA LEU A 272 12.96 -16.31 7.03
C LEU A 272 11.63 -17.00 7.36
N HIS A 273 10.73 -16.28 7.98
CA HIS A 273 9.36 -16.72 8.28
C HIS A 273 8.42 -16.34 7.15
N SER A 274 7.57 -17.27 6.70
CA SER A 274 6.53 -17.02 5.71
C SER A 274 5.14 -17.28 6.30
N PHE A 275 4.15 -16.51 5.87
CA PHE A 275 2.80 -16.50 6.44
C PHE A 275 1.76 -16.65 5.35
N ALA A 276 0.83 -17.59 5.55
CA ALA A 276 -0.36 -17.77 4.71
C ALA A 276 -1.62 -17.85 5.57
N ILE A 277 -2.75 -17.41 5.03
CA ILE A 277 -4.05 -17.52 5.68
C ILE A 277 -5.11 -17.99 4.70
N GLY A 278 -6.03 -18.81 5.17
CA GLY A 278 -7.18 -19.28 4.40
C GLY A 278 -8.16 -20.06 5.23
N LEU A 279 -9.30 -20.38 4.64
CA LEU A 279 -10.21 -21.38 5.19
C LEU A 279 -9.54 -22.76 5.12
N LYS A 280 -9.92 -23.66 6.02
CA LYS A 280 -9.34 -25.02 6.04
C LYS A 280 -9.44 -25.67 4.67
N GLY A 281 -8.30 -26.07 4.11
CA GLY A 281 -8.20 -26.70 2.79
C GLY A 281 -8.27 -25.72 1.60
N ALA A 282 -8.11 -24.42 1.84
CA ALA A 282 -8.05 -23.43 0.76
C ALA A 282 -6.89 -23.73 -0.20
N PRO A 283 -7.08 -23.51 -1.52
CA PRO A 283 -6.08 -23.82 -2.54
C PRO A 283 -4.74 -23.10 -2.29
N ASP A 284 -4.80 -21.86 -1.88
CA ASP A 284 -3.62 -21.03 -1.63
C ASP A 284 -2.76 -21.57 -0.48
N LEU A 285 -3.37 -22.12 0.59
CA LEU A 285 -2.62 -22.72 1.69
C LEU A 285 -1.78 -23.92 1.23
N ILE A 286 -2.34 -24.77 0.35
CA ILE A 286 -1.63 -25.92 -0.21
C ILE A 286 -0.43 -25.47 -1.02
N LYS A 287 -0.64 -24.47 -1.87
CA LYS A 287 0.42 -23.92 -2.74
C LYS A 287 1.47 -23.12 -1.98
N ALA A 288 1.06 -22.37 -0.96
CA ALA A 288 2.01 -21.68 -0.08
C ALA A 288 2.96 -22.65 0.63
N ARG A 289 2.44 -23.79 1.10
CA ARG A 289 3.26 -24.84 1.73
C ARG A 289 4.26 -25.45 0.74
N GLU A 290 3.83 -25.76 -0.49
CA GLU A 290 4.71 -26.27 -1.55
C GLU A 290 5.89 -25.31 -1.82
N VAL A 291 5.61 -24.01 -1.93
CA VAL A 291 6.65 -22.99 -2.13
C VAL A 291 7.53 -22.88 -0.89
N ALA A 292 6.97 -22.83 0.30
CA ALA A 292 7.71 -22.68 1.55
C ALA A 292 8.71 -23.83 1.78
N GLU A 293 8.31 -25.06 1.48
CA GLU A 293 9.16 -26.24 1.52
C GLU A 293 10.31 -26.14 0.49
N TYR A 294 9.99 -25.70 -0.73
CA TYR A 294 10.97 -25.56 -1.81
C TYR A 294 12.05 -24.52 -1.51
N ILE A 295 11.65 -23.32 -1.04
CA ILE A 295 12.58 -22.22 -0.75
C ILE A 295 13.18 -22.30 0.66
N GLY A 296 12.67 -23.16 1.52
CA GLY A 296 13.18 -23.41 2.87
C GLY A 296 12.89 -22.29 3.86
N THR A 297 11.64 -21.82 3.94
CA THR A 297 11.17 -20.88 4.97
C THR A 297 10.55 -21.60 6.16
N VAL A 298 10.51 -20.93 7.32
CA VAL A 298 9.68 -21.37 8.46
C VAL A 298 8.24 -20.92 8.18
N HIS A 299 7.43 -21.86 7.69
CA HIS A 299 6.08 -21.54 7.23
C HIS A 299 5.05 -21.58 8.34
N HIS A 300 4.19 -20.57 8.37
CA HIS A 300 3.05 -20.46 9.29
C HIS A 300 1.77 -20.42 8.48
N GLU A 301 1.02 -21.51 8.56
CA GLU A 301 -0.30 -21.63 7.97
C GLU A 301 -1.36 -21.28 9.00
N ILE A 302 -2.14 -20.24 8.73
CA ILE A 302 -3.20 -19.75 9.59
C ILE A 302 -4.56 -20.14 9.00
N ASN A 303 -5.34 -20.89 9.74
CA ASN A 303 -6.71 -21.21 9.38
C ASN A 303 -7.67 -20.30 10.14
N TYR A 304 -8.64 -19.72 9.44
CA TYR A 304 -9.74 -18.99 10.06
C TYR A 304 -11.08 -19.63 9.68
N THR A 305 -12.10 -19.38 10.47
CA THR A 305 -13.46 -19.84 10.24
C THR A 305 -14.29 -18.74 9.57
N LEU A 306 -15.36 -19.12 8.87
CA LEU A 306 -16.31 -18.15 8.31
C LEU A 306 -16.85 -17.21 9.40
N GLN A 307 -17.11 -17.72 10.61
CA GLN A 307 -17.62 -16.91 11.72
C GLN A 307 -16.59 -15.87 12.18
N GLU A 308 -15.31 -16.26 12.35
CA GLU A 308 -14.24 -15.28 12.68
C GLU A 308 -14.11 -14.20 11.64
N GLY A 309 -14.26 -14.55 10.35
CA GLY A 309 -14.28 -13.56 9.26
C GLY A 309 -15.46 -12.60 9.39
N LEU A 310 -16.65 -13.10 9.62
CA LEU A 310 -17.87 -12.29 9.79
C LEU A 310 -17.80 -11.37 11.00
N ASP A 311 -17.33 -11.88 12.12
CA ASP A 311 -17.17 -11.10 13.36
C ASP A 311 -16.16 -9.95 13.19
N ALA A 312 -15.15 -10.13 12.32
CA ALA A 312 -14.13 -9.14 12.07
C ALA A 312 -14.57 -8.00 11.13
N ILE A 313 -15.63 -8.16 10.32
CA ILE A 313 -15.98 -7.19 9.24
C ILE A 313 -16.12 -5.77 9.77
N ARG A 314 -16.77 -5.57 10.90
CA ARG A 314 -17.00 -4.25 11.48
C ARG A 314 -15.68 -3.57 11.86
N ASP A 315 -14.76 -4.29 12.49
CA ASP A 315 -13.42 -3.80 12.83
C ASP A 315 -12.61 -3.56 11.56
N VAL A 316 -12.68 -4.47 10.59
CA VAL A 316 -11.99 -4.33 9.31
C VAL A 316 -12.40 -3.03 8.64
N ILE A 317 -13.69 -2.74 8.47
CA ILE A 317 -14.18 -1.49 7.87
C ILE A 317 -13.68 -0.27 8.63
N TYR A 318 -13.64 -0.31 9.98
CA TYR A 318 -13.09 0.77 10.79
C TYR A 318 -11.60 1.00 10.52
N PHE A 319 -10.80 -0.08 10.42
CA PHE A 319 -9.36 0.06 10.23
C PHE A 319 -8.98 0.40 8.79
N ILE A 320 -9.62 -0.22 7.79
CA ILE A 320 -9.30 0.04 6.37
C ILE A 320 -9.95 1.31 5.84
N GLU A 321 -11.00 1.82 6.48
CA GLU A 321 -11.68 3.09 6.14
C GLU A 321 -12.23 3.12 4.71
N THR A 322 -12.82 2.01 4.29
CA THR A 322 -13.50 1.90 3.00
C THR A 322 -14.66 0.91 3.10
N TYR A 323 -15.63 1.04 2.20
CA TYR A 323 -16.74 0.10 2.01
C TYR A 323 -16.70 -0.56 0.62
N ASP A 324 -15.58 -0.40 -0.12
CA ASP A 324 -15.38 -1.12 -1.38
C ASP A 324 -15.43 -2.62 -1.16
N VAL A 325 -16.31 -3.30 -1.91
CA VAL A 325 -16.62 -4.72 -1.71
C VAL A 325 -15.38 -5.61 -1.82
N THR A 326 -14.59 -5.40 -2.86
CA THR A 326 -13.37 -6.21 -3.10
C THR A 326 -12.35 -5.99 -2.00
N THR A 327 -12.17 -4.74 -1.60
CA THR A 327 -11.23 -4.37 -0.55
C THR A 327 -11.64 -4.96 0.79
N VAL A 328 -12.93 -4.90 1.18
CA VAL A 328 -13.41 -5.50 2.44
C VAL A 328 -13.24 -7.02 2.44
N ARG A 329 -13.63 -7.70 1.34
CA ARG A 329 -13.49 -9.17 1.21
C ARG A 329 -12.04 -9.64 1.38
N ALA A 330 -11.09 -8.94 0.77
CA ALA A 330 -9.68 -9.29 0.82
C ALA A 330 -8.97 -8.80 2.09
N SER A 331 -9.40 -7.69 2.68
CA SER A 331 -8.82 -7.16 3.92
C SER A 331 -9.11 -8.04 5.13
N THR A 332 -10.27 -8.70 5.17
CA THR A 332 -10.68 -9.49 6.34
C THR A 332 -9.68 -10.61 6.66
N PRO A 333 -9.29 -11.50 5.74
CA PRO A 333 -8.26 -12.49 6.04
C PRO A 333 -6.90 -11.84 6.35
N MET A 334 -6.51 -10.77 5.65
CA MET A 334 -5.24 -10.08 5.90
C MET A 334 -5.20 -9.43 7.30
N TYR A 335 -6.30 -8.86 7.78
CA TYR A 335 -6.43 -8.34 9.14
C TYR A 335 -6.26 -9.43 10.20
N LEU A 336 -6.88 -10.59 9.99
CA LEU A 336 -6.74 -11.75 10.88
C LEU A 336 -5.32 -12.31 10.87
N LEU A 337 -4.66 -12.35 9.70
CA LEU A 337 -3.27 -12.75 9.55
C LEU A 337 -2.32 -11.82 10.30
N ALA A 338 -2.51 -10.51 10.16
CA ALA A 338 -1.69 -9.49 10.81
C ALA A 338 -1.70 -9.63 12.34
N ARG A 339 -2.84 -10.00 12.94
CA ARG A 339 -2.95 -10.29 14.36
C ARG A 339 -1.99 -11.40 14.82
N VAL A 340 -1.90 -12.46 14.03
CA VAL A 340 -1.01 -13.59 14.33
C VAL A 340 0.45 -13.18 14.15
N ILE A 341 0.80 -12.51 13.05
CA ILE A 341 2.15 -12.00 12.79
C ILE A 341 2.63 -11.13 13.96
N LYS A 342 1.78 -10.20 14.43
CA LYS A 342 2.06 -9.35 15.59
C LYS A 342 2.31 -10.17 16.86
N SER A 343 1.51 -11.22 17.12
CA SER A 343 1.66 -12.06 18.31
C SER A 343 3.00 -12.80 18.37
N MET A 344 3.63 -13.01 17.21
CA MET A 344 4.96 -13.62 17.08
C MET A 344 6.11 -12.61 17.21
N GLY A 345 5.82 -11.32 17.47
CA GLY A 345 6.83 -10.28 17.62
C GLY A 345 7.41 -9.76 16.30
N ILE A 346 6.85 -10.14 15.15
CA ILE A 346 7.28 -9.67 13.84
C ILE A 346 6.61 -8.32 13.55
N LYS A 347 7.42 -7.33 13.14
CA LYS A 347 6.99 -5.96 12.92
C LYS A 347 6.90 -5.57 11.44
N MET A 348 7.53 -6.34 10.54
CA MET A 348 7.58 -6.03 9.12
C MET A 348 7.42 -7.30 8.29
N VAL A 349 6.70 -7.19 7.17
CA VAL A 349 6.57 -8.26 6.17
C VAL A 349 6.69 -7.69 4.76
N LEU A 350 7.25 -8.47 3.83
CA LEU A 350 7.21 -8.16 2.41
C LEU A 350 6.00 -8.82 1.77
N SER A 351 5.39 -8.13 0.80
CA SER A 351 4.22 -8.56 0.05
C SER A 351 4.45 -8.49 -1.46
N GLY A 352 3.73 -9.30 -2.22
CA GLY A 352 3.74 -9.31 -3.69
C GLY A 352 2.78 -8.32 -4.36
N GLU A 353 2.24 -7.35 -3.62
CA GLU A 353 1.31 -6.35 -4.17
C GLU A 353 1.96 -5.48 -5.25
N GLY A 354 1.18 -5.10 -6.26
CA GLY A 354 1.61 -4.25 -7.38
C GLY A 354 1.98 -5.01 -8.66
N ALA A 355 2.27 -6.30 -8.59
CA ALA A 355 2.64 -7.09 -9.76
C ALA A 355 1.51 -7.22 -10.80
N ASP A 356 0.27 -7.36 -10.35
CA ASP A 356 -0.90 -7.47 -11.23
C ASP A 356 -1.14 -6.20 -12.05
N GLU A 357 -0.94 -5.06 -11.45
CA GLU A 357 -1.10 -3.75 -12.08
C GLU A 357 -0.03 -3.47 -13.12
N ILE A 358 1.21 -3.86 -12.84
CA ILE A 358 2.36 -3.62 -13.71
C ILE A 358 2.38 -4.54 -14.92
N PHE A 359 2.05 -5.82 -14.70
CA PHE A 359 2.20 -6.87 -15.71
C PHE A 359 0.86 -7.36 -16.26
N GLY A 360 -0.26 -6.68 -15.98
CA GLY A 360 -1.57 -7.08 -16.46
C GLY A 360 -2.00 -8.46 -15.94
N GLY A 361 -1.81 -8.72 -14.65
CA GLY A 361 -2.06 -10.04 -14.06
C GLY A 361 -3.54 -10.37 -13.84
N TYR A 362 -4.45 -9.40 -13.86
CA TYR A 362 -5.88 -9.65 -13.76
C TYR A 362 -6.42 -10.24 -15.05
N LEU A 363 -7.31 -11.24 -14.97
CA LEU A 363 -7.78 -11.99 -16.14
C LEU A 363 -8.43 -11.15 -17.23
N TYR A 364 -9.02 -10.00 -16.89
CA TYR A 364 -9.61 -9.11 -17.89
C TYR A 364 -8.56 -8.51 -18.84
N PHE A 365 -7.28 -8.42 -18.45
CA PHE A 365 -6.20 -7.93 -19.33
C PHE A 365 -5.98 -8.82 -20.58
N HIS A 366 -6.40 -10.08 -20.55
CA HIS A 366 -6.42 -10.94 -21.75
C HIS A 366 -7.30 -10.38 -22.88
N LYS A 367 -8.22 -9.45 -22.54
CA LYS A 367 -9.12 -8.79 -23.50
C LYS A 367 -8.61 -7.43 -23.97
N ALA A 368 -7.41 -7.02 -23.57
CA ALA A 368 -6.81 -5.77 -24.05
C ALA A 368 -6.67 -5.79 -25.57
N PRO A 369 -7.25 -4.80 -26.29
CA PRO A 369 -7.31 -4.84 -27.76
C PRO A 369 -5.94 -4.61 -28.42
N ASP A 370 -5.07 -3.85 -27.78
CA ASP A 370 -3.74 -3.49 -28.28
C ASP A 370 -2.80 -3.05 -27.16
N ALA A 371 -1.54 -2.79 -27.51
CA ALA A 371 -0.48 -2.40 -26.58
C ALA A 371 -0.77 -1.05 -25.89
N ARG A 372 -1.39 -0.08 -26.59
CA ARG A 372 -1.76 1.21 -26.04
C ARG A 372 -2.81 1.05 -24.94
N ALA A 373 -3.92 0.35 -25.23
CA ALA A 373 -4.99 0.12 -24.27
C ALA A 373 -4.49 -0.63 -23.03
N PHE A 374 -3.63 -1.65 -23.23
CA PHE A 374 -2.98 -2.38 -22.15
C PHE A 374 -2.14 -1.45 -21.28
N HIS A 375 -1.26 -0.64 -21.86
CA HIS A 375 -0.39 0.27 -21.14
C HIS A 375 -1.18 1.33 -20.37
N GLU A 376 -2.13 1.99 -21.02
CA GLU A 376 -2.96 3.01 -20.40
C GLU A 376 -3.75 2.44 -19.21
N GLU A 377 -4.21 1.19 -19.28
CA GLU A 377 -4.89 0.52 -18.18
C GLU A 377 -3.93 0.24 -17.01
N THR A 378 -2.70 -0.22 -17.26
CA THR A 378 -1.70 -0.41 -16.19
C THR A 378 -1.40 0.92 -15.49
N VAL A 379 -1.28 2.03 -16.22
CA VAL A 379 -1.10 3.37 -15.65
C VAL A 379 -2.32 3.80 -14.81
N ARG A 380 -3.55 3.59 -15.32
CA ARG A 380 -4.80 3.87 -14.57
C ARG A 380 -4.86 3.09 -13.26
N LYS A 381 -4.51 1.80 -13.30
CA LYS A 381 -4.47 0.94 -12.11
C LYS A 381 -3.47 1.46 -11.09
N LEU A 382 -2.23 1.73 -11.50
CA LEU A 382 -1.18 2.25 -10.61
C LEU A 382 -1.57 3.60 -10.00
N SER A 383 -2.17 4.50 -10.77
CA SER A 383 -2.57 5.82 -10.28
C SER A 383 -3.65 5.78 -9.18
N LYS A 384 -4.48 4.73 -9.18
CA LYS A 384 -5.58 4.54 -8.21
C LYS A 384 -5.27 3.50 -7.13
N LEU A 385 -4.12 2.85 -7.19
CA LEU A 385 -3.78 1.71 -6.32
C LEU A 385 -3.81 2.06 -4.82
N HIS A 386 -3.54 3.32 -4.50
CA HIS A 386 -3.62 3.88 -3.14
C HIS A 386 -5.03 3.86 -2.53
N LEU A 387 -6.08 3.66 -3.32
CA LEU A 387 -7.47 3.55 -2.87
C LEU A 387 -7.93 2.08 -2.70
N TYR A 388 -7.16 1.12 -3.20
CA TYR A 388 -7.49 -0.30 -3.24
C TYR A 388 -6.41 -1.17 -2.58
N ASP A 389 -5.52 -1.79 -3.36
CA ASP A 389 -4.59 -2.79 -2.85
C ASP A 389 -3.50 -2.22 -1.92
N CYS A 390 -2.98 -1.03 -2.19
CA CYS A 390 -2.09 -0.35 -1.25
C CYS A 390 -2.80 0.00 0.06
N LEU A 391 -4.03 0.52 -0.01
CA LEU A 391 -4.83 0.83 1.17
C LEU A 391 -5.10 -0.43 1.98
N ARG A 392 -5.54 -1.50 1.30
CA ARG A 392 -5.81 -2.82 1.89
C ARG A 392 -4.57 -3.36 2.61
N ALA A 393 -3.47 -3.52 1.89
CA ALA A 393 -2.24 -4.08 2.45
C ALA A 393 -1.69 -3.25 3.61
N ASN A 394 -1.64 -1.91 3.45
CA ASN A 394 -1.14 -1.02 4.46
C ASN A 394 -2.01 -1.04 5.73
N LYS A 395 -3.31 -0.75 5.59
CA LYS A 395 -4.19 -0.54 6.76
C LYS A 395 -4.54 -1.84 7.48
N SER A 396 -4.68 -2.97 6.77
CA SER A 396 -4.93 -4.27 7.41
C SER A 396 -3.76 -4.71 8.28
N LEU A 397 -2.53 -4.53 7.81
CA LEU A 397 -1.33 -4.84 8.57
C LEU A 397 -1.12 -3.85 9.73
N ALA A 398 -1.27 -2.56 9.44
CA ALA A 398 -1.08 -1.49 10.43
C ALA A 398 -2.11 -1.53 11.56
N ALA A 399 -3.30 -2.09 11.35
CA ALA A 399 -4.29 -2.32 12.42
C ALA A 399 -3.71 -3.06 13.63
N TRP A 400 -2.68 -3.88 13.40
CA TRP A 400 -1.96 -4.63 14.42
C TRP A 400 -0.52 -4.17 14.63
N GLY A 401 -0.13 -3.02 14.07
CA GLY A 401 1.23 -2.51 14.17
C GLY A 401 2.24 -3.41 13.46
N VAL A 402 1.93 -3.82 12.24
CA VAL A 402 2.83 -4.54 11.32
C VAL A 402 3.02 -3.68 10.08
N GLU A 403 4.26 -3.56 9.61
CA GLU A 403 4.59 -2.85 8.36
C GLU A 403 4.56 -3.82 7.18
N GLY A 404 3.90 -3.41 6.08
CA GLY A 404 3.99 -4.07 4.78
C GLY A 404 4.88 -3.30 3.84
N ARG A 405 5.85 -3.99 3.23
CA ARG A 405 6.70 -3.48 2.14
C ARG A 405 6.35 -4.16 0.83
N VAL A 406 6.44 -3.42 -0.25
CA VAL A 406 5.90 -3.81 -1.56
C VAL A 406 6.95 -3.60 -2.66
N PRO A 407 7.89 -4.53 -2.84
CA PRO A 407 9.02 -4.36 -3.76
C PRO A 407 8.63 -4.12 -5.22
N PHE A 408 7.50 -4.65 -5.69
CA PHE A 408 6.99 -4.35 -7.03
C PHE A 408 6.64 -2.88 -7.23
N LEU A 409 6.37 -2.13 -6.17
CA LEU A 409 6.08 -0.69 -6.21
C LEU A 409 7.30 0.19 -5.88
N ASP A 410 8.50 -0.40 -5.82
CA ASP A 410 9.75 0.35 -5.71
C ASP A 410 9.91 1.27 -6.92
N LYS A 411 10.30 2.53 -6.68
CA LYS A 411 10.39 3.58 -7.71
C LYS A 411 11.28 3.17 -8.89
N GLU A 412 12.44 2.60 -8.62
CA GLU A 412 13.39 2.19 -9.68
C GLU A 412 12.90 0.94 -10.41
N PHE A 413 12.27 0.00 -9.69
CA PHE A 413 11.65 -1.16 -10.33
C PHE A 413 10.51 -0.75 -11.27
N LEU A 414 9.65 0.18 -10.83
CA LEU A 414 8.58 0.72 -11.66
C LEU A 414 9.11 1.37 -12.94
N ASP A 415 10.19 2.15 -12.84
CA ASP A 415 10.81 2.79 -14.00
C ASP A 415 11.28 1.74 -15.02
N VAL A 416 11.88 0.63 -14.58
CA VAL A 416 12.29 -0.48 -15.47
C VAL A 416 11.07 -1.21 -16.04
N ALA A 417 10.14 -1.66 -15.21
CA ALA A 417 9.04 -2.53 -15.61
C ALA A 417 8.00 -1.81 -16.50
N MET A 418 7.76 -0.52 -16.24
CA MET A 418 6.80 0.27 -17.01
C MET A 418 7.36 0.81 -18.33
N GLN A 419 8.68 0.89 -18.47
CA GLN A 419 9.35 1.23 -19.74
C GLN A 419 9.48 0.05 -20.70
N LEU A 420 9.25 -1.20 -20.25
CA LEU A 420 9.22 -2.33 -21.16
C LEU A 420 8.11 -2.14 -22.21
N ASP A 421 8.36 -2.69 -23.41
CA ASP A 421 7.34 -2.75 -24.44
C ASP A 421 6.06 -3.43 -23.91
N PRO A 422 4.90 -2.78 -23.96
CA PRO A 422 3.66 -3.36 -23.49
C PRO A 422 3.32 -4.71 -24.15
N GLU A 423 3.71 -4.93 -25.41
CA GLU A 423 3.50 -6.21 -26.11
C GLU A 423 4.14 -7.40 -25.40
N ILE A 424 5.30 -7.18 -24.75
CA ILE A 424 5.99 -8.23 -23.97
C ILE A 424 5.20 -8.62 -22.71
N LYS A 425 4.38 -7.71 -22.20
CA LYS A 425 3.55 -7.91 -21.00
C LYS A 425 2.15 -8.44 -21.32
N MET A 426 1.67 -8.26 -22.56
CA MET A 426 0.36 -8.73 -23.00
C MET A 426 0.28 -10.25 -23.01
N ALA A 427 -0.94 -10.77 -22.80
CA ALA A 427 -1.24 -12.20 -22.83
C ALA A 427 -2.38 -12.50 -23.82
N PRO A 428 -2.14 -12.33 -25.14
CA PRO A 428 -3.18 -12.60 -26.15
C PRO A 428 -3.43 -14.10 -26.32
N GLY A 429 -4.69 -14.47 -26.52
CA GLY A 429 -5.09 -15.86 -26.78
C GLY A 429 -4.77 -16.79 -25.61
N LYS A 430 -3.95 -17.82 -25.87
CA LYS A 430 -3.55 -18.83 -24.87
C LYS A 430 -2.25 -18.51 -24.11
N VAL A 431 -1.71 -17.31 -24.26
CA VAL A 431 -0.52 -16.90 -23.52
C VAL A 431 -0.91 -16.66 -22.06
N ILE A 432 -0.13 -17.23 -21.13
CA ILE A 432 -0.36 -17.01 -19.71
C ILE A 432 0.02 -15.56 -19.31
N GLU A 433 -0.75 -14.96 -18.42
CA GLU A 433 -0.47 -13.63 -17.89
C GLU A 433 0.90 -13.55 -17.17
N LYS A 434 1.52 -12.38 -17.16
CA LYS A 434 2.83 -12.11 -16.53
C LYS A 434 3.99 -12.97 -17.08
N LYS A 435 3.93 -13.37 -18.35
CA LYS A 435 4.92 -14.29 -18.94
C LYS A 435 6.36 -13.83 -18.69
N VAL A 436 6.69 -12.56 -18.89
CA VAL A 436 8.04 -12.02 -18.70
C VAL A 436 8.51 -12.17 -17.24
N LEU A 437 7.64 -11.99 -16.26
CA LEU A 437 7.95 -12.20 -14.84
C LEU A 437 8.17 -13.69 -14.53
N ARG A 438 7.34 -14.56 -15.09
CA ARG A 438 7.47 -16.02 -14.94
C ARG A 438 8.80 -16.52 -15.48
N GLU A 439 9.16 -16.13 -16.70
CA GLU A 439 10.43 -16.48 -17.33
C GLU A 439 11.63 -15.94 -16.56
N ALA A 440 11.54 -14.74 -15.97
CA ALA A 440 12.61 -14.15 -15.17
C ALA A 440 12.94 -14.95 -13.90
N PHE A 441 11.96 -15.63 -13.30
CA PHE A 441 12.10 -16.29 -12.00
C PHE A 441 11.70 -17.77 -11.98
N ALA A 442 11.50 -18.40 -13.16
CA ALA A 442 11.09 -19.80 -13.24
C ALA A 442 12.03 -20.76 -12.50
N ASP A 443 13.34 -20.49 -12.52
CA ASP A 443 14.35 -21.33 -11.89
C ASP A 443 14.37 -21.22 -10.35
N MET A 444 13.72 -20.21 -9.80
CA MET A 444 13.65 -19.98 -8.35
C MET A 444 12.40 -20.57 -7.69
N LEU A 445 11.49 -21.14 -8.48
CA LEU A 445 10.18 -21.61 -8.03
C LEU A 445 9.88 -23.03 -8.51
N PRO A 446 9.01 -23.78 -7.80
CA PRO A 446 8.48 -25.03 -8.34
C PRO A 446 7.76 -24.75 -9.67
N SER A 447 7.92 -25.64 -10.66
CA SER A 447 7.32 -25.46 -12.00
C SER A 447 5.80 -25.30 -11.96
N GLY A 448 5.12 -26.05 -11.08
CA GLY A 448 3.67 -25.94 -10.86
C GLY A 448 3.21 -24.61 -10.24
N ILE A 449 4.12 -23.81 -9.72
CA ILE A 449 3.87 -22.45 -9.20
C ILE A 449 4.25 -21.41 -10.26
N ALA A 450 5.43 -21.55 -10.87
CA ALA A 450 5.91 -20.62 -11.90
C ALA A 450 4.92 -20.47 -13.05
N TRP A 451 4.19 -21.54 -13.40
CA TRP A 451 3.24 -21.58 -14.52
C TRP A 451 1.77 -21.74 -14.09
N ARG A 452 1.46 -21.51 -12.79
CA ARG A 452 0.08 -21.50 -12.29
C ARG A 452 -0.64 -20.24 -12.74
N GLN A 453 -1.87 -20.40 -13.27
CA GLN A 453 -2.73 -19.26 -13.59
C GLN A 453 -3.09 -18.44 -12.35
N LYS A 454 -3.32 -17.14 -12.55
CA LYS A 454 -3.68 -16.19 -11.48
C LYS A 454 -5.01 -16.53 -10.85
N GLU A 455 -5.02 -16.59 -9.52
CA GLU A 455 -6.22 -16.48 -8.68
C GLU A 455 -6.18 -15.19 -7.86
N GLN A 456 -7.34 -14.54 -7.69
CA GLN A 456 -7.44 -13.38 -6.82
C GLN A 456 -7.36 -13.82 -5.36
N PHE A 457 -6.73 -13.01 -4.51
CA PHE A 457 -6.57 -13.33 -3.08
C PHE A 457 -7.90 -13.61 -2.37
N SER A 458 -8.96 -12.83 -2.67
CA SER A 458 -10.30 -13.06 -2.12
C SER A 458 -10.92 -14.42 -2.49
N ASP A 459 -10.52 -14.99 -3.62
CA ASP A 459 -10.94 -16.32 -4.09
C ASP A 459 -10.02 -17.42 -3.54
N GLY A 460 -8.71 -17.20 -3.54
CA GLY A 460 -7.68 -18.15 -3.09
C GLY A 460 -7.75 -18.51 -1.61
N VAL A 461 -8.23 -17.61 -0.76
CA VAL A 461 -8.47 -17.90 0.68
C VAL A 461 -9.64 -18.84 0.94
N GLY A 462 -10.46 -19.13 -0.07
CA GLY A 462 -11.57 -20.09 -0.03
C GLY A 462 -12.86 -19.52 -0.62
N TYR A 463 -13.37 -20.17 -1.65
CA TYR A 463 -14.57 -19.74 -2.40
C TYR A 463 -15.81 -19.55 -1.54
N SER A 464 -15.99 -20.34 -0.49
CA SER A 464 -17.12 -20.23 0.43
C SER A 464 -17.16 -18.91 1.22
N TRP A 465 -16.03 -18.18 1.32
CA TRP A 465 -15.98 -16.88 1.96
C TRP A 465 -16.88 -15.86 1.25
N ILE A 466 -16.70 -15.68 -0.04
CA ILE A 466 -17.49 -14.73 -0.85
C ILE A 466 -18.96 -15.16 -0.89
N ASP A 467 -19.24 -16.45 -1.06
CA ASP A 467 -20.62 -16.95 -1.12
C ASP A 467 -21.36 -16.74 0.19
N THR A 468 -20.66 -16.90 1.32
CA THR A 468 -21.21 -16.65 2.66
C THR A 468 -21.54 -15.16 2.84
N LEU A 469 -20.64 -14.25 2.45
CA LEU A 469 -20.87 -12.80 2.51
C LEU A 469 -22.11 -12.41 1.69
N LYS A 470 -22.20 -12.85 0.44
CA LYS A 470 -23.36 -12.59 -0.43
C LYS A 470 -24.67 -13.09 0.20
N LYS A 471 -24.67 -14.29 0.80
CA LYS A 471 -25.86 -14.86 1.46
C LYS A 471 -26.28 -14.06 2.68
N ILE A 472 -25.33 -13.68 3.53
CA ILE A 472 -25.62 -12.95 4.78
C ILE A 472 -26.11 -11.55 4.45
N THR A 473 -25.46 -10.83 3.56
CA THR A 473 -25.85 -9.48 3.17
C THR A 473 -27.19 -9.43 2.45
N ALA A 474 -27.51 -10.48 1.64
CA ALA A 474 -28.82 -10.63 1.01
C ALA A 474 -29.95 -10.78 2.05
N THR A 475 -29.65 -11.35 3.22
CA THR A 475 -30.64 -11.50 4.31
C THR A 475 -30.68 -10.27 5.22
N ALA A 476 -29.52 -9.64 5.47
CA ALA A 476 -29.39 -8.50 6.38
C ALA A 476 -29.99 -7.20 5.81
N VAL A 477 -30.04 -7.06 4.49
CA VAL A 477 -30.56 -5.87 3.80
C VAL A 477 -31.85 -6.21 3.06
N SER A 478 -32.95 -5.51 3.40
CA SER A 478 -34.26 -5.72 2.77
C SER A 478 -34.31 -5.07 1.37
N ASP A 479 -35.28 -5.50 0.54
CA ASP A 479 -35.52 -4.87 -0.76
C ASP A 479 -36.04 -3.43 -0.61
N GLU A 480 -36.79 -3.14 0.46
CA GLU A 480 -37.21 -1.79 0.81
C GLU A 480 -36.03 -0.86 1.13
N GLN A 481 -35.05 -1.35 1.90
CA GLN A 481 -33.83 -0.59 2.15
C GLN A 481 -33.06 -0.29 0.86
N MET A 482 -32.97 -1.26 -0.04
CA MET A 482 -32.35 -1.05 -1.35
C MET A 482 -33.10 -0.04 -2.23
N ALA A 483 -34.46 -0.07 -2.21
CA ALA A 483 -35.27 0.89 -2.97
C ALA A 483 -35.06 2.34 -2.51
N HIS A 484 -34.73 2.56 -1.24
CA HIS A 484 -34.46 3.87 -0.63
C HIS A 484 -32.96 4.16 -0.45
N ALA A 485 -32.07 3.37 -1.09
CA ALA A 485 -30.62 3.51 -0.93
C ALA A 485 -30.11 4.91 -1.34
N ALA A 486 -30.66 5.50 -2.40
CA ALA A 486 -30.26 6.83 -2.86
C ALA A 486 -30.66 7.97 -1.89
N GLU A 487 -31.76 7.81 -1.17
CA GLU A 487 -32.19 8.76 -0.15
C GLU A 487 -31.28 8.72 1.07
N ARG A 488 -30.91 7.51 1.50
CA ARG A 488 -30.03 7.30 2.66
C ARG A 488 -28.57 7.62 2.35
N PHE A 489 -28.08 7.23 1.17
CA PHE A 489 -26.70 7.38 0.73
C PHE A 489 -26.61 8.14 -0.59
N PRO A 490 -26.84 9.46 -0.59
CA PRO A 490 -26.83 10.26 -1.81
C PRO A 490 -25.43 10.36 -2.47
N ILE A 491 -24.37 10.19 -1.66
CA ILE A 491 -22.99 10.15 -2.14
C ILE A 491 -22.59 8.68 -2.31
N HIS A 492 -22.25 8.27 -3.52
CA HIS A 492 -21.87 6.91 -3.88
C HIS A 492 -22.92 5.88 -3.42
N THR A 493 -24.12 6.01 -3.96
CA THR A 493 -25.26 5.14 -3.67
C THR A 493 -24.92 3.67 -3.92
N PRO A 494 -25.11 2.78 -2.93
CA PRO A 494 -24.88 1.34 -3.10
C PRO A 494 -25.74 0.73 -4.21
N MET A 495 -25.15 -0.10 -5.05
CA MET A 495 -25.82 -0.74 -6.18
C MET A 495 -26.33 -2.16 -5.87
N ASN A 496 -25.89 -2.74 -4.77
CA ASN A 496 -26.30 -4.06 -4.32
C ASN A 496 -26.33 -4.15 -2.78
N LYS A 497 -26.90 -5.24 -2.25
CA LYS A 497 -27.09 -5.43 -0.81
C LYS A 497 -25.78 -5.56 -0.02
N GLU A 498 -24.71 -6.07 -0.63
CA GLU A 498 -23.41 -6.17 0.00
C GLU A 498 -22.75 -4.79 0.15
N GLU A 499 -22.78 -3.98 -0.89
CA GLU A 499 -22.33 -2.57 -0.82
C GLU A 499 -23.14 -1.78 0.21
N TYR A 500 -24.46 -1.96 0.24
CA TYR A 500 -25.34 -1.31 1.22
C TYR A 500 -24.97 -1.70 2.65
N TYR A 501 -24.70 -2.98 2.89
CA TYR A 501 -24.33 -3.48 4.20
C TYR A 501 -23.02 -2.88 4.69
N TYR A 502 -21.97 -2.89 3.85
CA TYR A 502 -20.67 -2.30 4.21
C TYR A 502 -20.75 -0.78 4.33
N ARG A 503 -21.50 -0.12 3.45
CA ARG A 503 -21.73 1.33 3.53
C ARG A 503 -22.43 1.73 4.82
N SER A 504 -23.39 0.93 5.29
CA SER A 504 -24.09 1.19 6.55
C SER A 504 -23.13 1.12 7.75
N ILE A 505 -22.25 0.13 7.78
CA ILE A 505 -21.24 -0.01 8.85
C ILE A 505 -20.22 1.15 8.77
N PHE A 506 -19.78 1.50 7.57
CA PHE A 506 -18.85 2.61 7.37
C PHE A 506 -19.42 3.94 7.90
N GLU A 507 -20.67 4.25 7.60
CA GLU A 507 -21.31 5.49 8.04
C GLU A 507 -21.46 5.59 9.56
N GLU A 508 -21.62 4.47 10.26
CA GLU A 508 -21.62 4.47 11.72
C GLU A 508 -20.27 4.89 12.31
N HIS A 509 -19.17 4.62 11.60
CA HIS A 509 -17.83 5.01 12.01
C HIS A 509 -17.43 6.39 11.48
N PHE A 510 -17.85 6.72 10.26
CA PHE A 510 -17.42 7.89 9.48
C PHE A 510 -18.64 8.57 8.81
N PRO A 511 -19.41 9.35 9.57
CA PRO A 511 -20.68 9.90 9.10
C PRO A 511 -20.54 11.14 8.20
N SER A 512 -19.33 11.71 8.05
CA SER A 512 -19.15 12.93 7.26
C SER A 512 -19.23 12.67 5.75
N GLU A 513 -19.63 13.70 5.00
CA GLU A 513 -19.58 13.66 3.53
C GLU A 513 -18.15 13.50 3.01
N SER A 514 -17.16 14.10 3.68
CA SER A 514 -15.74 13.96 3.34
C SER A 514 -15.30 12.49 3.39
N ALA A 515 -15.74 11.75 4.41
CA ALA A 515 -15.49 10.31 4.51
C ALA A 515 -16.11 9.55 3.32
N ALA A 516 -17.37 9.81 3.02
CA ALA A 516 -18.07 9.16 1.92
C ALA A 516 -17.38 9.39 0.57
N ARG A 517 -16.95 10.64 0.30
CA ARG A 517 -16.24 11.03 -0.93
C ARG A 517 -14.83 10.45 -1.05
N SER A 518 -14.22 10.05 0.08
CA SER A 518 -12.87 9.46 0.11
C SER A 518 -12.82 8.01 -0.40
N VAL A 519 -13.98 7.36 -0.54
CA VAL A 519 -14.07 5.97 -1.02
C VAL A 519 -14.44 5.96 -2.51
N PRO A 520 -13.82 5.10 -3.34
CA PRO A 520 -14.18 4.98 -4.75
C PRO A 520 -15.66 4.61 -4.95
N SER A 521 -16.28 5.18 -6.00
CA SER A 521 -17.74 5.06 -6.24
C SER A 521 -18.14 4.03 -7.29
N ILE A 522 -17.18 3.42 -7.99
CA ILE A 522 -17.50 2.62 -9.17
C ILE A 522 -17.25 1.16 -8.84
N PRO A 523 -18.31 0.30 -8.90
CA PRO A 523 -18.10 -1.13 -8.83
C PRO A 523 -17.26 -1.57 -10.02
N SER A 524 -16.20 -2.35 -9.76
CA SER A 524 -15.39 -2.95 -10.81
C SER A 524 -15.90 -4.35 -11.11
N VAL A 525 -15.77 -4.78 -12.36
CA VAL A 525 -15.95 -6.18 -12.77
C VAL A 525 -14.57 -6.82 -12.82
N ALA A 526 -14.36 -7.89 -12.08
CA ALA A 526 -13.06 -8.60 -12.01
C ALA A 526 -11.86 -7.65 -11.75
N CYS A 527 -12.06 -6.63 -10.92
CA CYS A 527 -11.07 -5.57 -10.62
C CYS A 527 -10.72 -4.64 -11.80
N SER A 528 -11.51 -4.62 -12.89
CA SER A 528 -11.28 -3.74 -14.04
C SER A 528 -11.59 -2.28 -13.74
N THR A 529 -11.12 -1.38 -14.60
CA THR A 529 -11.58 0.01 -14.62
C THR A 529 -12.82 0.16 -15.52
N ALA A 530 -13.48 1.32 -15.45
CA ALA A 530 -14.64 1.61 -16.30
C ALA A 530 -14.28 1.57 -17.79
N GLU A 531 -13.07 2.00 -18.14
CA GLU A 531 -12.55 2.00 -19.51
C GLU A 531 -12.34 0.56 -20.04
N ALA A 532 -11.79 -0.32 -19.21
CA ALA A 532 -11.55 -1.71 -19.56
C ALA A 532 -12.85 -2.54 -19.68
N LEU A 533 -13.97 -2.09 -19.10
CA LEU A 533 -15.29 -2.70 -19.32
C LEU A 533 -15.73 -2.67 -20.80
N ALA A 534 -15.18 -1.75 -21.58
CA ALA A 534 -15.47 -1.66 -23.02
C ALA A 534 -14.74 -2.73 -23.86
N TRP A 535 -13.74 -3.42 -23.30
CA TRP A 535 -12.92 -4.39 -24.03
C TRP A 535 -13.68 -5.69 -24.37
N ASP A 536 -14.68 -6.03 -23.56
CA ASP A 536 -15.52 -7.20 -23.83
C ASP A 536 -16.99 -6.87 -23.53
N THR A 537 -17.87 -7.16 -24.49
CA THR A 537 -19.31 -6.98 -24.35
C THR A 537 -19.90 -7.82 -23.22
N ALA A 538 -19.29 -8.96 -22.89
CA ALA A 538 -19.69 -9.81 -21.77
C ALA A 538 -19.59 -9.09 -20.42
N PHE A 539 -18.68 -8.11 -20.26
CA PHE A 539 -18.51 -7.33 -19.03
C PHE A 539 -19.70 -6.40 -18.75
N LYS A 540 -20.44 -5.97 -19.78
CA LYS A 540 -21.56 -5.02 -19.61
C LYS A 540 -22.72 -5.52 -18.74
N ASN A 541 -22.84 -6.83 -18.58
CA ASN A 541 -23.91 -7.49 -17.84
C ASN A 541 -23.43 -8.12 -16.52
N LEU A 542 -22.16 -7.90 -16.15
CA LEU A 542 -21.56 -8.46 -14.94
C LEU A 542 -21.44 -7.36 -13.88
N ASN A 543 -21.86 -7.69 -12.65
CA ASN A 543 -21.77 -6.79 -11.49
C ASN A 543 -20.93 -7.42 -10.36
N ASP A 544 -20.19 -8.50 -10.65
CA ASP A 544 -19.37 -9.18 -9.66
C ASP A 544 -17.90 -8.74 -9.80
N PRO A 545 -17.31 -8.13 -8.76
CA PRO A 545 -15.91 -7.73 -8.78
C PRO A 545 -14.93 -8.91 -8.61
N SER A 546 -15.41 -10.14 -8.33
CA SER A 546 -14.53 -11.31 -8.18
C SER A 546 -13.97 -11.80 -9.53
N GLY A 547 -12.80 -12.48 -9.50
CA GLY A 547 -12.17 -13.08 -10.68
C GLY A 547 -13.06 -14.09 -11.39
N ARG A 548 -14.01 -14.72 -10.68
CA ARG A 548 -14.99 -15.64 -11.21
C ARG A 548 -15.93 -15.05 -12.25
N ALA A 549 -16.00 -13.72 -12.37
CA ALA A 549 -16.77 -13.06 -13.41
C ALA A 549 -16.20 -13.31 -14.83
N VAL A 550 -14.92 -13.71 -14.96
CA VAL A 550 -14.22 -13.94 -16.24
C VAL A 550 -14.03 -15.44 -16.50
N LYS A 551 -15.10 -16.21 -16.40
CA LYS A 551 -15.06 -17.69 -16.50
C LYS A 551 -14.48 -18.20 -17.83
N GLY A 552 -14.75 -17.53 -18.95
CA GLY A 552 -14.27 -17.97 -20.27
C GLY A 552 -12.75 -18.01 -20.43
N VAL A 553 -12.02 -17.18 -19.70
CA VAL A 553 -10.55 -17.18 -19.68
C VAL A 553 -10.00 -18.36 -18.88
N HIS A 554 -10.67 -18.74 -17.80
CA HIS A 554 -10.30 -19.90 -16.97
C HIS A 554 -10.44 -21.23 -17.70
N GLU A 555 -11.43 -21.39 -18.57
CA GLU A 555 -11.68 -22.64 -19.31
C GLU A 555 -10.72 -22.83 -20.48
N GLU A 556 -10.18 -21.74 -21.05
CA GLU A 556 -9.28 -21.78 -22.20
C GLU A 556 -7.79 -21.88 -21.83
N ALA A 557 -7.44 -21.64 -20.57
CA ALA A 557 -6.04 -21.61 -20.11
C ALA A 557 -5.52 -22.96 -19.55
N TYR A 558 -6.42 -23.96 -19.38
CA TYR A 558 -6.08 -25.32 -18.92
C TYR A 558 -6.14 -26.34 -20.02
#